data_29120dfe719de06bf3736b747462af00
#
_entry.id   29120dfe719de06bf3736b747462af00
#
_cell.length_a   1.000
_cell.length_b   1.000
_cell.length_c   1.000
_cell.angle_alpha   90.00
_cell.angle_beta   90.00
_cell.angle_gamma   90.00
#
_symmetry.space_group_name_H-M   'P 1'
#
loop_
_entity.id
_entity.type
_entity.pdbx_description
1 polymer ?
#
loop_
_entity_poly.entity_id
_entity_poly.type
_entity_poly.pdbx_seq_one_letter_code
_entity_poly.pdbx_strand_id
1 'polypeptide(L)'
;MPPKRKARKSAAAIDLTEEASPQEKKQKVALTAIAKEFVCPITQELPIKPVTAEDGKIYEEKAIREWFSKKDGAPTSPSTGAVIGTKLFPAPQARNTIEALVKSGAIDGEIAEAWQKKLEQESEVAVTRADAEGGDGKSMYRLGRWYENGECGLAKDDVQARAWYERSAAARDPMGMAKFGDCLLAGAGGPQDDVFGVMNVTEAAHLGSDVGAFLLGRAFFESCNGLPKDPARAQYWLKKAFDGECEVKHLNEEGRAEAAVYLRELQDE
;
A
#
# COMPACT_ATOMS: atom_id res chain seq x y z
N MET A 1 -71.02 23.54 7.61
CA MET A 1 -70.30 23.32 6.35
C MET A 1 -68.95 24.02 6.46
N PRO A 2 -67.82 23.35 6.52
CA PRO A 2 -66.50 23.98 6.46
C PRO A 2 -66.04 24.09 4.98
N PRO A 3 -65.20 25.07 4.64
CA PRO A 3 -64.82 25.36 3.26
C PRO A 3 -63.77 24.38 2.73
N LYS A 4 -63.90 24.05 1.45
CA LYS A 4 -63.02 23.16 0.68
C LYS A 4 -61.60 23.75 0.53
N ARG A 5 -60.56 23.02 0.98
CA ARG A 5 -59.16 23.30 0.72
C ARG A 5 -58.87 23.04 -0.79
N LYS A 6 -58.37 24.06 -1.48
CA LYS A 6 -57.81 23.97 -2.83
C LYS A 6 -56.50 23.17 -2.78
N ALA A 7 -56.40 22.13 -3.59
CA ALA A 7 -55.18 21.35 -3.78
C ALA A 7 -54.08 22.26 -4.41
N ARG A 8 -52.90 22.29 -3.77
CA ARG A 8 -51.68 22.90 -4.34
C ARG A 8 -51.20 21.97 -5.46
N LYS A 9 -51.02 22.58 -6.66
CA LYS A 9 -50.37 21.95 -7.80
C LYS A 9 -48.93 21.57 -7.40
N SER A 10 -48.55 20.31 -7.68
CA SER A 10 -47.20 19.80 -7.52
C SER A 10 -46.23 20.64 -8.36
N ALA A 11 -45.14 21.09 -7.74
CA ALA A 11 -44.01 21.68 -8.44
C ALA A 11 -43.41 20.61 -9.37
N ALA A 12 -43.30 20.95 -10.65
CA ALA A 12 -42.62 20.15 -11.65
C ALA A 12 -41.16 19.96 -11.20
N ALA A 13 -40.66 18.73 -11.19
CA ALA A 13 -39.25 18.44 -11.03
C ALA A 13 -38.51 19.12 -12.20
N ILE A 14 -37.60 20.02 -11.88
CA ILE A 14 -36.67 20.60 -12.85
C ILE A 14 -35.69 19.50 -13.20
N ASP A 15 -35.75 19.03 -14.44
CA ASP A 15 -34.81 18.09 -15.03
C ASP A 15 -33.49 18.86 -15.25
N LEU A 16 -32.51 18.64 -14.36
CA LEU A 16 -31.18 19.28 -14.40
C LEU A 16 -30.20 18.46 -15.28
N THR A 17 -30.62 17.99 -16.43
CA THR A 17 -29.71 17.58 -17.48
C THR A 17 -29.37 18.80 -18.36
N GLU A 18 -28.59 19.75 -17.82
CA GLU A 18 -27.97 20.78 -18.63
C GLU A 18 -26.93 20.12 -19.55
N GLU A 19 -27.29 19.94 -20.81
CA GLU A 19 -26.30 19.62 -21.83
C GLU A 19 -25.31 20.80 -21.97
N ALA A 20 -23.99 20.47 -21.72
CA ALA A 20 -22.92 21.46 -21.84
C ALA A 20 -22.99 22.23 -23.16
N SER A 21 -22.86 23.54 -23.10
CA SER A 21 -22.92 24.44 -24.25
C SER A 21 -21.86 24.10 -25.31
N PRO A 22 -22.05 24.45 -26.58
CA PRO A 22 -21.04 24.21 -27.62
C PRO A 22 -19.68 24.84 -27.31
N GLN A 23 -19.66 25.89 -26.53
CA GLN A 23 -18.43 26.56 -26.09
C GLN A 23 -17.71 25.82 -25.02
N GLU A 24 -18.42 25.26 -24.04
CA GLU A 24 -17.87 24.37 -23.00
C GLU A 24 -17.34 23.07 -23.60
N LYS A 25 -18.05 22.45 -24.56
CA LYS A 25 -17.59 21.26 -25.29
C LYS A 25 -16.27 21.55 -26.03
N LYS A 26 -16.14 22.70 -26.71
CA LYS A 26 -14.87 23.11 -27.38
C LYS A 26 -13.75 23.35 -26.40
N GLN A 27 -14.03 23.99 -25.26
CA GLN A 27 -13.04 24.24 -24.22
C GLN A 27 -12.55 22.94 -23.58
N LYS A 28 -13.46 22.00 -23.30
CA LYS A 28 -13.11 20.67 -22.78
C LYS A 28 -12.21 19.90 -23.75
N VAL A 29 -12.50 19.90 -25.05
CA VAL A 29 -11.67 19.26 -26.08
C VAL A 29 -10.26 19.85 -26.11
N ALA A 30 -10.12 21.18 -26.05
CA ALA A 30 -8.81 21.84 -26.02
C ALA A 30 -8.02 21.49 -24.75
N LEU A 31 -8.67 21.48 -23.59
CA LEU A 31 -8.04 21.09 -22.31
C LEU A 31 -7.62 19.62 -22.29
N THR A 32 -8.43 18.73 -22.86
CA THR A 32 -8.09 17.31 -23.01
C THR A 32 -6.87 17.11 -23.93
N ALA A 33 -6.73 17.93 -24.98
CA ALA A 33 -5.55 17.88 -25.86
C ALA A 33 -4.28 18.30 -25.11
N ILE A 34 -4.36 19.37 -24.30
CA ILE A 34 -3.26 19.83 -23.44
C ILE A 34 -2.89 18.75 -22.39
N ALA A 35 -3.90 18.10 -21.81
CA ALA A 35 -3.70 17.06 -20.81
C ALA A 35 -2.85 15.88 -21.33
N LYS A 36 -3.00 15.53 -22.61
CA LYS A 36 -2.22 14.46 -23.26
C LYS A 36 -0.72 14.75 -23.30
N GLU A 37 -0.32 16.02 -23.29
CA GLU A 37 1.11 16.40 -23.28
C GLU A 37 1.79 16.09 -21.94
N PHE A 38 0.99 15.94 -20.86
CA PHE A 38 1.49 15.57 -19.54
C PHE A 38 1.53 14.07 -19.28
N VAL A 39 0.92 13.25 -20.15
CA VAL A 39 0.93 11.78 -19.98
C VAL A 39 2.36 11.28 -20.20
N CYS A 40 2.87 10.53 -19.23
CA CYS A 40 4.18 9.91 -19.32
C CYS A 40 4.22 8.87 -20.46
N PRO A 41 5.14 8.99 -21.44
CA PRO A 41 5.22 8.05 -22.56
C PRO A 41 5.53 6.61 -22.19
N ILE A 42 6.13 6.38 -21.02
CA ILE A 42 6.49 5.05 -20.53
C ILE A 42 5.29 4.38 -19.82
N THR A 43 4.67 5.08 -18.86
CA THR A 43 3.60 4.51 -18.03
C THR A 43 2.22 4.67 -18.64
N GLN A 44 2.05 5.56 -19.64
CA GLN A 44 0.77 5.95 -20.22
C GLN A 44 -0.21 6.56 -19.20
N GLU A 45 0.32 7.10 -18.09
CA GLU A 45 -0.43 7.71 -16.99
C GLU A 45 0.07 9.12 -16.70
N LEU A 46 -0.70 9.87 -15.92
CA LEU A 46 -0.26 11.18 -15.41
C LEU A 46 0.82 10.96 -14.34
N PRO A 47 1.98 11.64 -14.44
CA PRO A 47 3.07 11.45 -13.50
C PRO A 47 2.75 12.12 -12.15
N ILE A 48 3.16 11.45 -11.07
CA ILE A 48 3.11 11.97 -9.71
C ILE A 48 4.38 12.79 -9.42
N LYS A 49 5.53 12.29 -9.87
CA LYS A 49 6.83 12.96 -9.80
C LYS A 49 7.32 13.30 -11.21
N PRO A 50 6.71 14.32 -11.86
CA PRO A 50 7.10 14.66 -13.21
C PRO A 50 8.52 15.20 -13.27
N VAL A 51 9.28 14.67 -14.21
CA VAL A 51 10.62 15.17 -14.58
C VAL A 51 10.65 15.41 -16.08
N THR A 52 11.40 16.41 -16.49
CA THR A 52 11.69 16.67 -17.92
C THR A 52 13.05 16.05 -18.24
N ALA A 53 13.11 15.21 -19.26
CA ALA A 53 14.37 14.68 -19.79
C ALA A 53 14.93 15.61 -20.86
N GLU A 54 16.15 15.32 -21.36
CA GLU A 54 16.84 16.15 -22.35
C GLU A 54 16.16 16.19 -23.74
N ASP A 55 15.21 15.27 -23.98
CA ASP A 55 14.33 15.31 -25.18
C ASP A 55 13.15 16.29 -25.04
N GLY A 56 13.07 17.00 -23.92
CA GLY A 56 12.00 17.95 -23.61
C GLY A 56 10.67 17.30 -23.23
N LYS A 57 10.59 15.98 -23.10
CA LYS A 57 9.37 15.26 -22.69
C LYS A 57 9.27 15.09 -21.18
N ILE A 58 8.04 15.01 -20.71
CA ILE A 58 7.73 14.80 -19.30
C ILE A 58 7.55 13.29 -19.06
N TYR A 59 8.17 12.80 -18.00
CA TYR A 59 8.13 11.41 -17.58
C TYR A 59 7.84 11.30 -16.09
N GLU A 60 7.31 10.16 -15.65
CA GLU A 60 7.38 9.76 -14.26
C GLU A 60 8.83 9.45 -13.88
N GLU A 61 9.36 10.05 -12.83
CA GLU A 61 10.77 9.97 -12.44
C GLU A 61 11.27 8.52 -12.32
N LYS A 62 10.51 7.68 -11.60
CA LYS A 62 10.87 6.28 -11.40
C LYS A 62 10.95 5.52 -12.73
N ALA A 63 9.99 5.72 -13.61
CA ALA A 63 9.91 5.01 -14.88
C ALA A 63 11.07 5.36 -15.83
N ILE A 64 11.44 6.65 -15.93
CA ILE A 64 12.56 7.05 -16.80
C ILE A 64 13.92 6.61 -16.24
N ARG A 65 14.10 6.61 -14.90
CA ARG A 65 15.30 6.08 -14.27
C ARG A 65 15.46 4.58 -14.51
N GLU A 66 14.37 3.82 -14.39
CA GLU A 66 14.35 2.39 -14.74
C GLU A 66 14.62 2.14 -16.23
N TRP A 67 14.08 2.99 -17.10
CA TRP A 67 14.36 2.90 -18.54
C TRP A 67 15.86 3.04 -18.82
N PHE A 68 16.52 4.00 -18.21
CA PHE A 68 17.96 4.19 -18.38
C PHE A 68 18.78 3.04 -17.78
N SER A 69 18.34 2.45 -16.67
CA SER A 69 19.08 1.36 -16.01
C SER A 69 19.00 0.02 -16.74
N LYS A 70 17.96 -0.20 -17.55
CA LYS A 70 17.75 -1.47 -18.28
C LYS A 70 18.41 -1.53 -19.64
N LYS A 71 19.03 -0.44 -20.10
CA LYS A 71 19.67 -0.37 -21.41
C LYS A 71 21.18 -0.53 -21.32
N ASP A 72 21.70 -1.54 -22.03
CA ASP A 72 23.10 -1.65 -22.31
C ASP A 72 23.47 -0.65 -23.43
N GLY A 73 24.35 0.30 -23.12
CA GLY A 73 24.83 1.31 -24.07
C GLY A 73 24.38 2.73 -23.78
N ALA A 74 24.40 3.61 -24.78
CA ALA A 74 24.01 5.01 -24.61
C ALA A 74 22.50 5.14 -24.30
N PRO A 75 22.13 5.96 -23.33
CA PRO A 75 20.72 6.18 -22.98
C PRO A 75 19.94 6.76 -24.17
N THR A 76 18.70 6.30 -24.36
CA THR A 76 17.84 6.78 -25.45
C THR A 76 16.51 7.28 -24.93
N SER A 77 15.93 8.24 -25.62
CA SER A 77 14.59 8.73 -25.35
C SER A 77 13.55 7.61 -25.53
N PRO A 78 12.71 7.36 -24.54
CA PRO A 78 11.57 6.43 -24.69
C PRO A 78 10.57 6.85 -25.76
N SER A 79 10.49 8.16 -26.04
CA SER A 79 9.53 8.74 -26.97
C SER A 79 10.02 8.77 -28.40
N THR A 80 11.32 9.07 -28.64
CA THR A 80 11.85 9.31 -29.98
C THR A 80 12.90 8.28 -30.41
N GLY A 81 13.46 7.50 -29.49
CA GLY A 81 14.57 6.58 -29.74
C GLY A 81 15.92 7.27 -29.91
N ALA A 82 15.97 8.61 -29.94
CA ALA A 82 17.24 9.35 -30.08
C ALA A 82 18.12 9.18 -28.83
N VAL A 83 19.43 9.19 -29.03
CA VAL A 83 20.42 9.19 -27.94
C VAL A 83 20.30 10.49 -27.18
N ILE A 84 20.10 10.40 -25.84
CA ILE A 84 20.01 11.54 -24.93
C ILE A 84 20.88 11.27 -23.70
N GLY A 85 21.17 12.30 -22.90
CA GLY A 85 21.82 12.11 -21.61
C GLY A 85 20.83 11.58 -20.53
N THR A 86 21.36 11.33 -19.35
CA THR A 86 20.57 10.84 -18.20
C THR A 86 20.13 11.95 -17.27
N LYS A 87 20.36 13.22 -17.64
CA LYS A 87 20.02 14.36 -16.80
C LYS A 87 18.50 14.58 -16.78
N LEU A 88 17.95 14.62 -15.59
CA LEU A 88 16.51 14.83 -15.34
C LEU A 88 16.31 16.12 -14.56
N PHE A 89 15.34 16.90 -14.98
CA PHE A 89 14.98 18.17 -14.35
C PHE A 89 13.61 18.01 -13.68
N PRO A 90 13.48 18.22 -12.37
CA PRO A 90 12.16 18.25 -11.71
C PRO A 90 11.22 19.25 -12.39
N ALA A 91 9.99 18.83 -12.63
CA ALA A 91 8.96 19.64 -13.30
C ALA A 91 7.74 19.92 -12.39
N PRO A 92 7.91 20.68 -11.28
CA PRO A 92 6.82 20.94 -10.34
C PRO A 92 5.66 21.71 -10.99
N GLN A 93 5.93 22.55 -11.98
CA GLN A 93 4.89 23.24 -12.73
C GLN A 93 3.96 22.27 -13.48
N ALA A 94 4.52 21.19 -14.03
CA ALA A 94 3.71 20.14 -14.67
C ALA A 94 2.78 19.47 -13.65
N ARG A 95 3.29 19.13 -12.45
CA ARG A 95 2.47 18.57 -11.36
C ARG A 95 1.33 19.52 -10.97
N ASN A 96 1.63 20.80 -10.76
CA ASN A 96 0.62 21.80 -10.39
C ASN A 96 -0.44 21.97 -11.49
N THR A 97 -0.02 21.92 -12.76
CA THR A 97 -0.94 22.01 -13.90
C THR A 97 -1.85 20.78 -13.98
N ILE A 98 -1.29 19.57 -13.84
CA ILE A 98 -2.07 18.33 -13.78
C ILE A 98 -3.11 18.40 -12.66
N GLU A 99 -2.70 18.82 -11.46
CA GLU A 99 -3.59 18.97 -10.31
C GLU A 99 -4.73 19.95 -10.58
N ALA A 100 -4.44 21.08 -11.18
CA ALA A 100 -5.45 22.07 -11.55
C ALA A 100 -6.43 21.54 -12.60
N LEU A 101 -5.93 20.82 -13.63
CA LEU A 101 -6.74 20.21 -14.68
C LEU A 101 -7.66 19.10 -14.13
N VAL A 102 -7.17 18.27 -13.20
CA VAL A 102 -7.97 17.24 -12.52
C VAL A 102 -9.03 17.88 -11.62
N LYS A 103 -8.65 18.86 -10.78
CA LYS A 103 -9.58 19.57 -9.89
C LYS A 103 -10.68 20.33 -10.64
N SER A 104 -10.39 20.86 -11.82
CA SER A 104 -11.37 21.57 -12.65
C SER A 104 -12.27 20.61 -13.47
N GLY A 105 -12.04 19.31 -13.44
CA GLY A 105 -12.74 18.33 -14.27
C GLY A 105 -12.37 18.41 -15.76
N ALA A 106 -11.30 19.12 -16.11
CA ALA A 106 -10.76 19.15 -17.47
C ALA A 106 -10.07 17.83 -17.86
N ILE A 107 -9.50 17.15 -16.86
CA ILE A 107 -9.12 15.75 -16.91
C ILE A 107 -10.07 15.01 -15.98
N ASP A 108 -10.82 14.06 -16.51
CA ASP A 108 -11.80 13.27 -15.78
C ASP A 108 -11.66 11.76 -16.08
N GLY A 109 -12.53 10.94 -15.46
CA GLY A 109 -12.59 9.50 -15.65
C GLY A 109 -11.37 8.77 -15.05
N GLU A 110 -11.12 7.57 -15.57
CA GLU A 110 -10.15 6.61 -15.00
C GLU A 110 -8.74 7.19 -14.83
N ILE A 111 -8.29 8.06 -15.74
CA ILE A 111 -6.94 8.64 -15.67
C ILE A 111 -6.81 9.63 -14.52
N ALA A 112 -7.86 10.41 -14.24
CA ALA A 112 -7.90 11.34 -13.12
C ALA A 112 -8.00 10.58 -11.79
N GLU A 113 -8.87 9.58 -11.71
CA GLU A 113 -9.05 8.74 -10.53
C GLU A 113 -7.77 7.97 -10.18
N ALA A 114 -7.12 7.38 -11.18
CA ALA A 114 -5.83 6.70 -11.00
C ALA A 114 -4.74 7.65 -10.47
N TRP A 115 -4.69 8.88 -10.99
CA TRP A 115 -3.74 9.89 -10.53
C TRP A 115 -4.03 10.35 -9.10
N GLN A 116 -5.29 10.62 -8.76
CA GLN A 116 -5.71 11.00 -7.41
C GLN A 116 -5.36 9.91 -6.40
N LYS A 117 -5.68 8.65 -6.71
CA LYS A 117 -5.36 7.51 -5.87
C LYS A 117 -3.85 7.40 -5.59
N LYS A 118 -3.01 7.59 -6.62
CA LYS A 118 -1.55 7.57 -6.44
C LYS A 118 -1.05 8.74 -5.60
N LEU A 119 -1.65 9.93 -5.75
CA LEU A 119 -1.32 11.11 -4.95
C LEU A 119 -1.66 10.89 -3.48
N GLU A 120 -2.82 10.30 -3.20
CA GLU A 120 -3.23 9.91 -1.84
C GLU A 120 -2.26 8.90 -1.23
N GLN A 121 -1.87 7.87 -1.98
CA GLN A 121 -0.88 6.87 -1.55
C GLN A 121 0.48 7.51 -1.25
N GLU A 122 0.97 8.41 -2.10
CA GLU A 122 2.22 9.14 -1.85
C GLU A 122 2.14 9.95 -0.55
N SER A 123 1.03 10.65 -0.33
CA SER A 123 0.78 11.42 0.89
C SER A 123 0.73 10.52 2.13
N GLU A 124 0.02 9.39 2.04
CA GLU A 124 -0.07 8.41 3.14
C GLU A 124 1.30 7.84 3.50
N VAL A 125 2.11 7.49 2.50
CA VAL A 125 3.49 7.01 2.72
C VAL A 125 4.34 8.09 3.39
N ALA A 126 4.22 9.34 2.96
CA ALA A 126 5.00 10.44 3.55
C ALA A 126 4.64 10.68 5.02
N VAL A 127 3.34 10.72 5.35
CA VAL A 127 2.87 10.87 6.73
C VAL A 127 3.29 9.69 7.59
N THR A 128 3.03 8.46 7.13
CA THR A 128 3.39 7.25 7.87
C THR A 128 4.90 7.15 8.10
N ARG A 129 5.72 7.60 7.14
CA ARG A 129 7.18 7.64 7.31
C ARG A 129 7.60 8.66 8.36
N ALA A 130 7.00 9.85 8.36
CA ALA A 130 7.29 10.87 9.37
C ALA A 130 6.92 10.37 10.78
N ASP A 131 5.77 9.72 10.95
CA ASP A 131 5.35 9.14 12.22
C ASP A 131 6.29 8.01 12.67
N ALA A 132 6.70 7.14 11.75
CA ALA A 132 7.66 6.07 12.01
C ALA A 132 9.04 6.61 12.41
N GLU A 133 9.52 7.66 11.75
CA GLU A 133 10.76 8.34 12.12
C GLU A 133 10.63 9.05 13.48
N GLY A 134 9.42 9.49 13.83
CA GLY A 134 9.05 10.02 15.14
C GLY A 134 8.96 8.98 16.26
N GLY A 135 9.09 7.68 15.94
CA GLY A 135 9.10 6.59 16.94
C GLY A 135 7.80 5.81 17.06
N ASP A 136 6.79 6.07 16.22
CA ASP A 136 5.52 5.32 16.27
C ASP A 136 5.69 3.89 15.72
N GLY A 137 5.61 2.90 16.62
CA GLY A 137 5.78 1.48 16.32
C GLY A 137 4.76 0.95 15.29
N LYS A 138 3.52 1.44 15.33
CA LYS A 138 2.47 1.04 14.39
C LYS A 138 2.76 1.55 12.97
N SER A 139 3.26 2.75 12.84
CA SER A 139 3.67 3.31 11.54
C SER A 139 4.90 2.61 10.99
N MET A 140 5.84 2.20 11.84
CA MET A 140 6.98 1.34 11.45
C MET A 140 6.50 -0.01 10.93
N TYR A 141 5.58 -0.70 11.65
CA TYR A 141 4.96 -1.94 11.20
C TYR A 141 4.25 -1.76 9.84
N ARG A 142 3.48 -0.66 9.67
CA ARG A 142 2.78 -0.36 8.41
C ARG A 142 3.76 -0.21 7.24
N LEU A 143 4.86 0.50 7.42
CA LEU A 143 5.91 0.62 6.40
C LEU A 143 6.53 -0.73 6.08
N GLY A 144 6.84 -1.56 7.08
CA GLY A 144 7.33 -2.91 6.88
C GLY A 144 6.40 -3.73 6.00
N ARG A 145 5.10 -3.70 6.27
CA ARG A 145 4.08 -4.41 5.48
C ARG A 145 4.01 -3.90 4.04
N TRP A 146 4.09 -2.58 3.84
CA TRP A 146 4.07 -2.02 2.49
C TRP A 146 5.29 -2.43 1.66
N TYR A 147 6.48 -2.53 2.28
CA TYR A 147 7.66 -3.08 1.61
C TYR A 147 7.56 -4.59 1.38
N GLU A 148 7.01 -5.36 2.32
CA GLU A 148 6.79 -6.80 2.19
C GLU A 148 5.89 -7.13 0.98
N ASN A 149 4.83 -6.35 0.77
CA ASN A 149 3.83 -6.63 -0.25
C ASN A 149 3.98 -5.78 -1.53
N GLY A 150 4.79 -4.73 -1.52
CA GLY A 150 4.84 -3.76 -2.62
C GLY A 150 3.58 -2.88 -2.69
N GLU A 151 3.06 -2.45 -1.54
CA GLU A 151 1.86 -1.62 -1.43
C GLU A 151 2.18 -0.11 -1.49
N CYS A 152 1.17 0.71 -1.69
CA CYS A 152 1.23 2.19 -1.67
C CYS A 152 2.32 2.78 -2.61
N GLY A 153 2.57 2.14 -3.75
CA GLY A 153 3.57 2.59 -4.73
C GLY A 153 5.03 2.29 -4.36
N LEU A 154 5.26 1.64 -3.21
CA LEU A 154 6.58 1.12 -2.83
C LEU A 154 6.85 -0.18 -3.60
N ALA A 155 8.11 -0.39 -3.99
CA ALA A 155 8.52 -1.67 -4.55
C ALA A 155 8.64 -2.71 -3.42
N LYS A 156 8.30 -3.98 -3.71
CA LYS A 156 8.55 -5.07 -2.79
C LYS A 156 10.05 -5.15 -2.47
N ASP A 157 10.37 -5.17 -1.17
CA ASP A 157 11.74 -5.23 -0.65
C ASP A 157 11.73 -5.87 0.73
N ASP A 158 12.05 -7.16 0.79
CA ASP A 158 12.02 -7.94 2.02
C ASP A 158 13.10 -7.47 3.03
N VAL A 159 14.23 -6.90 2.55
CA VAL A 159 15.28 -6.33 3.42
C VAL A 159 14.77 -5.07 4.12
N GLN A 160 14.13 -4.16 3.39
CA GLN A 160 13.51 -2.98 3.96
C GLN A 160 12.34 -3.34 4.89
N ALA A 161 11.51 -4.33 4.50
CA ALA A 161 10.42 -4.80 5.34
C ALA A 161 10.93 -5.27 6.70
N ARG A 162 11.94 -6.16 6.71
CA ARG A 162 12.55 -6.66 7.94
C ARG A 162 13.15 -5.54 8.80
N ALA A 163 13.85 -4.59 8.18
CA ALA A 163 14.43 -3.46 8.92
C ALA A 163 13.37 -2.58 9.61
N TRP A 164 12.22 -2.36 8.95
CA TRP A 164 11.12 -1.63 9.55
C TRP A 164 10.41 -2.43 10.65
N TYR A 165 10.25 -3.75 10.49
CA TYR A 165 9.71 -4.64 11.52
C TYR A 165 10.62 -4.70 12.75
N GLU A 166 11.94 -4.75 12.57
CA GLU A 166 12.92 -4.69 13.66
C GLU A 166 12.78 -3.38 14.47
N ARG A 167 12.67 -2.24 13.80
CA ARG A 167 12.43 -0.94 14.47
C ARG A 167 11.09 -0.92 15.20
N SER A 168 10.03 -1.49 14.60
CA SER A 168 8.71 -1.63 15.22
C SER A 168 8.77 -2.52 16.47
N ALA A 169 9.49 -3.64 16.40
CA ALA A 169 9.72 -4.53 17.54
C ALA A 169 10.49 -3.83 18.67
N ALA A 170 11.51 -3.04 18.34
CA ALA A 170 12.25 -2.23 19.33
C ALA A 170 11.34 -1.18 19.99
N ALA A 171 10.33 -0.65 19.29
CA ALA A 171 9.30 0.23 19.84
C ALA A 171 8.21 -0.55 20.63
N ARG A 172 8.37 -1.87 20.82
CA ARG A 172 7.45 -2.79 21.53
C ARG A 172 6.06 -2.85 20.92
N ASP A 173 5.93 -2.64 19.61
CA ASP A 173 4.68 -2.88 18.90
C ASP A 173 4.44 -4.39 18.72
N PRO A 174 3.32 -4.96 19.18
CA PRO A 174 3.10 -6.40 19.16
C PRO A 174 3.08 -7.00 17.76
N MET A 175 2.64 -6.22 16.75
CA MET A 175 2.62 -6.69 15.36
C MET A 175 4.00 -6.62 14.72
N GLY A 176 4.75 -5.56 15.01
CA GLY A 176 6.15 -5.46 14.61
C GLY A 176 6.99 -6.61 15.17
N MET A 177 6.81 -6.94 16.44
CA MET A 177 7.48 -8.08 17.09
C MET A 177 7.10 -9.41 16.43
N ALA A 178 5.80 -9.66 16.17
CA ALA A 178 5.35 -10.87 15.50
C ALA A 178 5.96 -11.01 14.10
N LYS A 179 5.92 -9.95 13.31
CA LYS A 179 6.44 -9.95 11.93
C LYS A 179 7.97 -9.98 11.87
N PHE A 180 8.65 -9.31 12.80
CA PHE A 180 10.10 -9.42 12.90
C PHE A 180 10.53 -10.83 13.28
N GLY A 181 9.82 -11.44 14.26
CA GLY A 181 10.04 -12.83 14.62
C GLY A 181 9.81 -13.79 13.45
N ASP A 182 8.74 -13.62 12.68
CA ASP A 182 8.45 -14.40 11.47
C ASP A 182 9.57 -14.27 10.41
N CYS A 183 10.04 -13.04 10.16
CA CYS A 183 11.19 -12.79 9.27
C CYS A 183 12.46 -13.51 9.75
N LEU A 184 12.71 -13.52 11.05
CA LEU A 184 13.87 -14.22 11.64
C LEU A 184 13.75 -15.75 11.47
N LEU A 185 12.58 -16.31 11.74
CA LEU A 185 12.31 -17.74 11.61
C LEU A 185 12.40 -18.24 10.16
N ALA A 186 11.91 -17.41 9.21
CA ALA A 186 11.93 -17.74 7.78
C ALA A 186 13.22 -17.34 7.06
N GLY A 187 14.10 -16.54 7.68
CA GLY A 187 15.25 -15.93 6.99
C GLY A 187 14.86 -14.92 5.94
N ALA A 188 13.66 -14.36 6.02
CA ALA A 188 13.19 -13.34 5.07
C ALA A 188 13.90 -12.00 5.30
N GLY A 189 14.40 -11.41 4.22
CA GLY A 189 15.13 -10.14 4.26
C GLY A 189 16.49 -10.16 4.96
N GLY A 190 17.01 -11.35 5.37
CA GLY A 190 18.29 -11.47 6.03
C GLY A 190 18.54 -12.88 6.61
N PRO A 191 19.59 -13.06 7.41
CA PRO A 191 19.90 -14.38 7.99
C PRO A 191 18.79 -14.86 8.92
N GLN A 192 18.57 -16.18 8.93
CA GLN A 192 17.68 -16.86 9.86
C GLN A 192 18.28 -16.87 11.27
N ASP A 193 17.43 -16.67 12.27
CA ASP A 193 17.78 -16.79 13.70
C ASP A 193 16.56 -17.30 14.48
N ASP A 194 16.52 -18.61 14.68
CA ASP A 194 15.39 -19.29 15.35
C ASP A 194 15.23 -18.84 16.80
N VAL A 195 16.33 -18.64 17.52
CA VAL A 195 16.29 -18.29 18.95
C VAL A 195 15.67 -16.90 19.12
N PHE A 196 16.19 -15.92 18.39
CA PHE A 196 15.68 -14.55 18.47
C PHE A 196 14.30 -14.42 17.86
N GLY A 197 14.00 -15.22 16.82
CA GLY A 197 12.68 -15.33 16.20
C GLY A 197 11.62 -15.80 17.20
N VAL A 198 11.86 -16.92 17.88
CA VAL A 198 10.96 -17.47 18.91
C VAL A 198 10.76 -16.48 20.07
N MET A 199 11.83 -15.80 20.51
CA MET A 199 11.71 -14.78 21.57
C MET A 199 10.75 -13.66 21.16
N ASN A 200 10.90 -13.11 19.97
CA ASN A 200 10.03 -12.01 19.46
C ASN A 200 8.58 -12.49 19.30
N VAL A 201 8.35 -13.66 18.71
CA VAL A 201 7.01 -14.24 18.53
C VAL A 201 6.35 -14.49 19.89
N THR A 202 7.10 -15.03 20.86
CA THR A 202 6.59 -15.30 22.21
C THR A 202 6.18 -14.01 22.92
N GLU A 203 7.01 -12.98 22.86
CA GLU A 203 6.69 -11.70 23.48
C GLU A 203 5.49 -11.02 22.79
N ALA A 204 5.42 -11.08 21.46
CA ALA A 204 4.26 -10.59 20.69
C ALA A 204 2.96 -11.29 21.14
N ALA A 205 2.98 -12.61 21.30
CA ALA A 205 1.83 -13.40 21.77
C ALA A 205 1.38 -12.98 23.17
N HIS A 206 2.32 -12.73 24.07
CA HIS A 206 2.03 -12.25 25.44
C HIS A 206 1.50 -10.82 25.46
N LEU A 207 1.93 -9.97 24.52
CA LEU A 207 1.40 -8.62 24.31
C LEU A 207 0.07 -8.61 23.55
N GLY A 208 -0.54 -9.77 23.31
CA GLY A 208 -1.87 -9.89 22.75
C GLY A 208 -1.93 -9.89 21.22
N SER A 209 -0.81 -10.12 20.51
CA SER A 209 -0.83 -10.30 19.05
C SER A 209 -1.42 -11.67 18.69
N ASP A 210 -2.47 -11.69 17.85
CA ASP A 210 -3.04 -12.92 17.31
C ASP A 210 -2.08 -13.62 16.32
N VAL A 211 -1.32 -12.85 15.54
CA VAL A 211 -0.27 -13.38 14.66
C VAL A 211 0.84 -14.03 15.49
N GLY A 212 1.29 -13.37 16.57
CA GLY A 212 2.28 -13.95 17.50
C GLY A 212 1.78 -15.24 18.14
N ALA A 213 0.53 -15.26 18.60
CA ALA A 213 -0.10 -16.44 19.17
C ALA A 213 -0.22 -17.58 18.15
N PHE A 214 -0.61 -17.29 16.92
CA PHE A 214 -0.65 -18.28 15.85
C PHE A 214 0.72 -18.88 15.54
N LEU A 215 1.74 -18.05 15.32
CA LEU A 215 3.10 -18.51 15.02
C LEU A 215 3.68 -19.38 16.15
N LEU A 216 3.46 -18.97 17.39
CA LEU A 216 3.94 -19.72 18.57
C LEU A 216 3.20 -21.06 18.72
N GLY A 217 1.88 -21.06 18.52
CA GLY A 217 1.06 -22.26 18.55
C GLY A 217 1.46 -23.27 17.48
N ARG A 218 1.68 -22.80 16.25
CA ARG A 218 2.20 -23.60 15.14
C ARG A 218 3.56 -24.20 15.46
N ALA A 219 4.48 -23.41 16.01
CA ALA A 219 5.82 -23.89 16.35
C ALA A 219 5.80 -25.01 17.38
N PHE A 220 4.92 -24.97 18.40
CA PHE A 220 4.72 -26.08 19.34
C PHE A 220 4.02 -27.28 18.71
N PHE A 221 3.14 -27.09 17.76
CA PHE A 221 2.47 -28.17 17.04
C PHE A 221 3.43 -28.93 16.14
N GLU A 222 4.17 -28.21 15.29
CA GLU A 222 5.08 -28.78 14.30
C GLU A 222 6.43 -29.21 14.87
N SER A 223 6.75 -28.88 16.12
CA SER A 223 8.08 -29.12 16.73
C SER A 223 9.20 -28.47 15.89
N CYS A 224 9.04 -27.23 15.54
CA CYS A 224 9.99 -26.47 14.70
C CYS A 224 10.66 -25.32 15.48
N ASN A 225 11.64 -24.68 14.84
CA ASN A 225 12.35 -23.51 15.38
C ASN A 225 12.95 -23.72 16.78
N GLY A 226 13.43 -24.93 17.06
CA GLY A 226 14.03 -25.27 18.34
C GLY A 226 13.06 -25.54 19.50
N LEU A 227 11.75 -25.47 19.26
CA LEU A 227 10.73 -25.81 20.27
C LEU A 227 10.35 -27.29 20.19
N PRO A 228 10.19 -27.98 21.34
CA PRO A 228 9.69 -29.34 21.35
C PRO A 228 8.20 -29.39 21.02
N LYS A 229 7.70 -30.51 20.48
CA LYS A 229 6.26 -30.76 20.31
C LYS A 229 5.57 -30.68 21.69
N ASP A 230 4.60 -29.79 21.80
CA ASP A 230 3.79 -29.59 23.01
C ASP A 230 2.33 -29.33 22.63
N PRO A 231 1.52 -30.39 22.54
CA PRO A 231 0.12 -30.28 22.14
C PRO A 231 -0.70 -29.34 23.04
N ALA A 232 -0.42 -29.31 24.33
CA ALA A 232 -1.17 -28.47 25.26
C ALA A 232 -0.89 -26.98 25.04
N ARG A 233 0.40 -26.64 24.85
CA ARG A 233 0.78 -25.25 24.50
C ARG A 233 0.32 -24.87 23.11
N ALA A 234 0.43 -25.77 22.13
CA ALA A 234 -0.08 -25.56 20.79
C ALA A 234 -1.57 -25.24 20.83
N GLN A 235 -2.38 -26.06 21.52
CA GLN A 235 -3.81 -25.84 21.65
C GLN A 235 -4.14 -24.50 22.32
N TYR A 236 -3.44 -24.15 23.38
CA TYR A 236 -3.66 -22.89 24.11
C TYR A 236 -3.46 -21.67 23.18
N TRP A 237 -2.32 -21.61 22.47
CA TRP A 237 -1.99 -20.45 21.66
C TRP A 237 -2.81 -20.39 20.36
N LEU A 238 -3.03 -21.53 19.69
CA LEU A 238 -3.87 -21.59 18.48
C LEU A 238 -5.32 -21.20 18.79
N LYS A 239 -5.86 -21.67 19.93
CA LYS A 239 -7.20 -21.30 20.35
C LYS A 239 -7.30 -19.80 20.64
N LYS A 240 -6.33 -19.24 21.35
CA LYS A 240 -6.29 -17.80 21.65
C LYS A 240 -6.26 -16.95 20.37
N ALA A 241 -5.50 -17.36 19.34
CA ALA A 241 -5.47 -16.71 18.04
C ALA A 241 -6.79 -16.87 17.27
N PHE A 242 -7.38 -18.09 17.28
CA PHE A 242 -8.59 -18.42 16.54
C PHE A 242 -9.84 -17.76 17.12
N ASP A 243 -10.06 -17.87 18.44
CA ASP A 243 -11.24 -17.34 19.12
C ASP A 243 -11.27 -15.82 19.18
N GLY A 244 -10.18 -15.15 18.76
CA GLY A 244 -10.07 -13.69 18.76
C GLY A 244 -9.97 -13.11 20.17
N GLU A 245 -9.46 -13.87 21.14
CA GLU A 245 -9.19 -13.41 22.51
C GLU A 245 -7.97 -12.50 22.61
N CYS A 246 -7.25 -12.30 21.49
CA CYS A 246 -6.13 -11.39 21.39
C CYS A 246 -6.59 -9.93 21.29
N GLU A 247 -5.84 -9.01 21.91
CA GLU A 247 -6.15 -7.57 21.88
C GLU A 247 -5.86 -6.96 20.50
N VAL A 248 -4.79 -7.44 19.84
CA VAL A 248 -4.34 -6.99 18.52
C VAL A 248 -4.67 -8.06 17.49
N LYS A 249 -5.58 -7.73 16.56
CA LYS A 249 -6.20 -8.68 15.62
C LYS A 249 -5.78 -8.35 14.20
N HIS A 250 -4.83 -9.10 13.67
CA HIS A 250 -4.33 -8.95 12.30
C HIS A 250 -4.14 -10.28 11.57
N LEU A 251 -4.46 -11.40 12.22
CA LEU A 251 -4.43 -12.71 11.59
C LEU A 251 -5.48 -12.75 10.47
N ASN A 252 -5.04 -13.00 9.25
CA ASN A 252 -5.91 -13.07 8.07
C ASN A 252 -6.79 -14.35 8.10
N GLU A 253 -7.72 -14.45 7.15
CA GLU A 253 -8.62 -15.61 7.05
C GLU A 253 -7.87 -16.91 6.81
N GLU A 254 -6.79 -16.89 6.05
CA GLU A 254 -5.93 -18.06 5.78
C GLU A 254 -5.26 -18.57 7.05
N GLY A 255 -4.63 -17.70 7.83
CA GLY A 255 -4.02 -18.06 9.10
C GLY A 255 -5.04 -18.56 10.12
N ARG A 256 -6.27 -18.01 10.12
CA ARG A 256 -7.36 -18.52 10.96
C ARG A 256 -7.84 -19.92 10.52
N ALA A 257 -7.94 -20.14 9.20
CA ALA A 257 -8.29 -21.45 8.67
C ALA A 257 -7.22 -22.50 9.01
N GLU A 258 -5.95 -22.13 8.91
CA GLU A 258 -4.82 -23.00 9.28
C GLU A 258 -4.83 -23.30 10.78
N ALA A 259 -5.07 -22.33 11.65
CA ALA A 259 -5.23 -22.54 13.09
C ALA A 259 -6.38 -23.52 13.41
N ALA A 260 -7.50 -23.43 12.68
CA ALA A 260 -8.62 -24.34 12.83
C ALA A 260 -8.28 -25.79 12.43
N VAL A 261 -7.44 -25.97 11.40
CA VAL A 261 -6.94 -27.30 11.00
C VAL A 261 -6.08 -27.90 12.11
N TYR A 262 -5.09 -27.18 12.61
CA TYR A 262 -4.24 -27.64 13.71
C TYR A 262 -5.03 -27.97 14.99
N LEU A 263 -6.04 -27.14 15.33
CA LEU A 263 -6.90 -27.40 16.48
C LEU A 263 -7.73 -28.66 16.33
N ARG A 264 -8.17 -29.01 15.11
CA ARG A 264 -8.89 -30.25 14.82
C ARG A 264 -7.94 -31.47 14.97
N GLU A 265 -6.74 -31.41 14.39
CA GLU A 265 -5.77 -32.48 14.49
C GLU A 265 -5.37 -32.75 15.95
N LEU A 266 -5.26 -31.72 16.79
CA LEU A 266 -4.99 -31.85 18.21
C LEU A 266 -6.15 -32.46 19.01
N GLN A 267 -7.37 -32.52 18.49
CA GLN A 267 -8.52 -33.20 19.14
C GLN A 267 -8.58 -34.68 18.79
N ASP A 268 -7.96 -35.08 17.70
CA ASP A 268 -7.96 -36.44 17.19
C ASP A 268 -6.73 -37.27 17.70
N GLU A 269 -5.73 -36.62 18.35
CA GLU A 269 -4.59 -37.24 19.05
C GLU A 269 -4.93 -37.57 20.51
#